data_a631ed6741e44752c444135a73e81595
#
_entry.id   a631ed6741e44752c444135a73e81595
#
_cell.length_a   1.000
_cell.length_b   1.000
_cell.length_c   1.000
_cell.angle_alpha   90.00
_cell.angle_beta   90.00
_cell.angle_gamma   90.00
#
_symmetry.space_group_name_H-M   'P 1'
#
loop_
_entity.id
_entity.type
_entity.pdbx_description
1 polymer ?
#
loop_
_entity_poly.entity_id
_entity_poly.type
_entity_poly.pdbx_seq_one_letter_code
_entity_poly.pdbx_strand_id
1 'polypeptide(L)'
;MGCDNARIDARLANTISCAICAPLASAAGRSTRALERIGVASAFTHPVVPVALAIAMGRSRVSLPLVAVGIAASVLPDLDIVGLRLGVPYGSDFGHRGFSHSLVFAAAIAVLATLGAARWHASRAGTFMFVFLSCASHGFLDMLTTAGWGVEYFWPFSTHRYFLPVRVIDSSSLSIARFFQVTGGRVLHSELLWVWVPCLSAAFIVRAIRKSNAR
;
A
#
# COMPACT_ATOMS: atom_id res chain seq x y z
N MET A 1 -28.61 -12.92 -62.92
CA MET A 1 -28.14 -11.65 -62.28
C MET A 1 -28.74 -11.54 -60.92
N GLY A 2 -27.97 -11.79 -59.82
CA GLY A 2 -28.53 -11.69 -58.47
C GLY A 2 -27.79 -12.50 -57.38
N CYS A 3 -26.46 -12.48 -57.29
CA CYS A 3 -25.73 -13.10 -56.18
C CYS A 3 -24.51 -12.33 -55.68
N ASP A 4 -24.19 -11.15 -56.16
CA ASP A 4 -22.95 -10.47 -55.80
C ASP A 4 -23.08 -9.38 -54.71
N ASN A 5 -24.28 -8.86 -54.41
CA ASN A 5 -24.45 -7.78 -53.44
C ASN A 5 -24.40 -8.25 -51.95
N ALA A 6 -24.76 -9.49 -51.66
CA ALA A 6 -24.78 -9.99 -50.26
C ALA A 6 -23.36 -10.25 -49.68
N ARG A 7 -22.35 -10.45 -50.53
CA ARG A 7 -20.96 -10.70 -50.09
C ARG A 7 -20.16 -9.43 -49.76
N ILE A 8 -20.56 -8.29 -50.35
CA ILE A 8 -19.87 -7.02 -50.14
C ILE A 8 -20.23 -6.44 -48.76
N ASP A 9 -21.50 -6.56 -48.33
CA ASP A 9 -21.96 -6.05 -47.07
C ASP A 9 -21.38 -6.81 -45.85
N ALA A 10 -21.18 -8.13 -45.97
CA ALA A 10 -20.56 -8.93 -44.92
C ALA A 10 -19.07 -8.61 -44.71
N ARG A 11 -18.33 -8.24 -45.76
CA ARG A 11 -16.93 -7.81 -45.65
C ARG A 11 -16.79 -6.42 -45.08
N LEU A 12 -17.66 -5.48 -45.42
CA LEU A 12 -17.69 -4.14 -44.85
C LEU A 12 -18.09 -4.14 -43.38
N ALA A 13 -19.08 -4.93 -42.98
CA ALA A 13 -19.48 -5.08 -41.59
C ALA A 13 -18.36 -5.68 -40.72
N ASN A 14 -17.63 -6.69 -41.23
CA ASN A 14 -16.47 -7.27 -40.54
C ASN A 14 -15.28 -6.31 -40.46
N THR A 15 -15.06 -5.48 -41.49
CA THR A 15 -13.94 -4.51 -41.49
C THR A 15 -14.22 -3.35 -40.56
N ILE A 16 -15.47 -2.87 -40.48
CA ILE A 16 -15.87 -1.79 -39.56
C ILE A 16 -15.86 -2.29 -38.10
N SER A 17 -16.36 -3.52 -37.83
CA SER A 17 -16.32 -4.13 -36.52
C SER A 17 -14.89 -4.33 -36.01
N CYS A 18 -13.96 -4.74 -36.88
CA CYS A 18 -12.55 -4.91 -36.56
C CYS A 18 -11.84 -3.55 -36.31
N ALA A 19 -12.18 -2.50 -37.05
CA ALA A 19 -11.54 -1.19 -36.91
C ALA A 19 -11.95 -0.44 -35.65
N ILE A 20 -13.15 -0.65 -35.11
CA ILE A 20 -13.65 0.01 -33.90
C ILE A 20 -13.28 -0.81 -32.63
N CYS A 21 -13.35 -2.14 -32.69
CA CYS A 21 -13.06 -3.01 -31.55
C CYS A 21 -11.56 -3.22 -31.28
N ALA A 22 -10.71 -3.20 -32.29
CA ALA A 22 -9.28 -3.42 -32.17
C ALA A 22 -8.56 -2.39 -31.27
N PRO A 23 -8.81 -1.06 -31.33
CA PRO A 23 -8.19 -0.09 -30.46
C PRO A 23 -8.68 -0.20 -29.01
N LEU A 24 -9.95 -0.56 -28.77
CA LEU A 24 -10.51 -0.73 -27.43
C LEU A 24 -9.96 -1.98 -26.74
N ALA A 25 -9.86 -3.10 -27.45
CA ALA A 25 -9.25 -4.33 -26.93
C ALA A 25 -7.74 -4.15 -26.68
N SER A 26 -7.04 -3.41 -27.55
CA SER A 26 -5.62 -3.07 -27.39
C SER A 26 -5.38 -2.10 -26.22
N ALA A 27 -6.29 -1.16 -25.95
CA ALA A 27 -6.20 -0.24 -24.81
C ALA A 27 -6.48 -0.98 -23.50
N ALA A 28 -7.48 -1.84 -23.43
CA ALA A 28 -7.79 -2.67 -22.28
C ALA A 28 -6.64 -3.65 -21.95
N GLY A 29 -6.07 -4.30 -22.98
CA GLY A 29 -4.93 -5.21 -22.79
C GLY A 29 -3.62 -4.51 -22.41
N ARG A 30 -3.44 -3.24 -22.75
CA ARG A 30 -2.33 -2.40 -22.28
C ARG A 30 -2.53 -1.96 -20.84
N SER A 31 -3.75 -1.60 -20.44
CA SER A 31 -4.09 -1.22 -19.08
C SER A 31 -3.88 -2.38 -18.11
N THR A 32 -4.32 -3.59 -18.43
CA THR A 32 -4.14 -4.77 -17.59
C THR A 32 -2.66 -5.15 -17.45
N ARG A 33 -1.87 -5.10 -18.51
CA ARG A 33 -0.42 -5.36 -18.47
C ARG A 33 0.35 -4.26 -17.69
N ALA A 34 -0.11 -3.02 -17.72
CA ALA A 34 0.46 -1.95 -16.91
C ALA A 34 0.19 -2.19 -15.42
N LEU A 35 -1.04 -2.55 -15.05
CA LEU A 35 -1.40 -2.91 -13.67
C LEU A 35 -0.63 -4.13 -13.16
N GLU A 36 -0.32 -5.10 -14.01
CA GLU A 36 0.50 -6.26 -13.65
C GLU A 36 1.96 -5.93 -13.31
N ARG A 37 2.49 -4.80 -13.77
CA ARG A 37 3.85 -4.32 -13.48
C ARG A 37 3.92 -3.40 -12.26
N ILE A 38 2.78 -3.00 -11.71
CA ILE A 38 2.71 -2.21 -10.49
C ILE A 38 3.03 -3.13 -9.32
N GLY A 39 4.19 -2.94 -8.73
CA GLY A 39 4.60 -3.70 -7.56
C GLY A 39 4.28 -2.94 -6.28
N VAL A 40 3.71 -3.64 -5.32
CA VAL A 40 3.42 -3.14 -3.96
C VAL A 40 4.05 -4.07 -2.92
N ALA A 41 4.36 -3.56 -1.74
CA ALA A 41 4.60 -4.42 -0.59
C ALA A 41 3.31 -5.20 -0.29
N SER A 42 3.42 -6.38 0.34
CA SER A 42 2.20 -7.10 0.68
C SER A 42 1.46 -6.39 1.81
N ALA A 43 0.13 -6.42 1.76
CA ALA A 43 -0.71 -5.85 2.83
C ALA A 43 -0.44 -6.48 4.21
N PHE A 44 0.25 -7.63 4.26
CA PHE A 44 0.62 -8.32 5.50
C PHE A 44 1.80 -7.69 6.23
N THR A 45 2.64 -6.92 5.55
CA THR A 45 3.87 -6.34 6.13
C THR A 45 3.61 -5.07 6.91
N HIS A 46 2.71 -4.21 6.46
CA HIS A 46 2.42 -2.93 7.12
C HIS A 46 1.95 -3.07 8.59
N PRO A 47 1.11 -4.07 8.95
CA PRO A 47 0.70 -4.31 10.33
C PRO A 47 1.83 -4.63 11.32
N VAL A 48 3.00 -5.06 10.84
CA VAL A 48 4.09 -5.44 11.77
C VAL A 48 4.60 -4.25 12.58
N VAL A 49 4.61 -3.05 12.01
CA VAL A 49 5.10 -1.85 12.72
C VAL A 49 4.21 -1.49 13.91
N PRO A 50 2.88 -1.30 13.78
CA PRO A 50 2.03 -1.07 14.95
C PRO A 50 2.07 -2.22 15.97
N VAL A 51 2.21 -3.47 15.54
CA VAL A 51 2.37 -4.61 16.46
C VAL A 51 3.70 -4.52 17.22
N ALA A 52 4.80 -4.24 16.54
CA ALA A 52 6.12 -4.07 17.15
C ALA A 52 6.13 -2.88 18.15
N LEU A 53 5.55 -1.75 17.77
CA LEU A 53 5.39 -0.60 18.68
C LEU A 53 4.58 -0.96 19.93
N ALA A 54 3.48 -1.69 19.78
CA ALA A 54 2.67 -2.14 20.90
C ALA A 54 3.43 -3.10 21.84
N ILE A 55 4.23 -4.01 21.29
CA ILE A 55 5.10 -4.90 22.06
C ILE A 55 6.13 -4.08 22.84
N ALA A 56 6.82 -3.14 22.18
CA ALA A 56 7.84 -2.30 22.78
C ALA A 56 7.28 -1.40 23.91
N MET A 57 6.09 -0.81 23.69
CA MET A 57 5.44 0.08 24.63
C MET A 57 4.77 -0.65 25.82
N GLY A 58 4.25 -1.84 25.57
CA GLY A 58 3.55 -2.67 26.54
C GLY A 58 2.08 -2.31 26.70
N ARG A 59 1.29 -3.27 27.19
CA ARG A 59 -0.18 -3.18 27.31
C ARG A 59 -0.68 -2.08 28.25
N SER A 60 0.14 -1.61 29.17
CA SER A 60 -0.20 -0.48 30.04
C SER A 60 -0.25 0.86 29.31
N ARG A 61 0.38 0.96 28.13
CA ARG A 61 0.43 2.20 27.32
C ARG A 61 -0.35 2.11 26.02
N VAL A 62 -0.47 0.91 25.45
CA VAL A 62 -1.18 0.66 24.19
C VAL A 62 -2.17 -0.46 24.39
N SER A 63 -3.45 -0.12 24.44
CA SER A 63 -4.56 -1.06 24.57
C SER A 63 -4.77 -1.85 23.27
N LEU A 64 -5.43 -3.01 23.35
CA LEU A 64 -5.75 -3.80 22.14
C LEU A 64 -6.60 -3.04 21.11
N PRO A 65 -7.65 -2.27 21.50
CA PRO A 65 -8.38 -1.45 20.55
C PRO A 65 -7.48 -0.44 19.82
N LEU A 66 -6.52 0.20 20.52
CA LEU A 66 -5.58 1.12 19.90
C LEU A 66 -4.64 0.40 18.93
N VAL A 67 -4.20 -0.83 19.25
CA VAL A 67 -3.43 -1.67 18.30
C VAL A 67 -4.23 -1.92 17.03
N ALA A 68 -5.51 -2.27 17.15
CA ALA A 68 -6.37 -2.49 15.99
C ALA A 68 -6.52 -1.23 15.13
N VAL A 69 -6.65 -0.06 15.76
CA VAL A 69 -6.66 1.24 15.05
C VAL A 69 -5.32 1.48 14.33
N GLY A 70 -4.19 1.20 14.96
CA GLY A 70 -2.88 1.33 14.35
C GLY A 70 -2.69 0.39 13.15
N ILE A 71 -3.15 -0.85 13.26
CA ILE A 71 -3.14 -1.82 12.15
C ILE A 71 -4.00 -1.30 11.00
N ALA A 72 -5.22 -0.84 11.28
CA ALA A 72 -6.09 -0.27 10.25
C ALA A 72 -5.43 0.96 9.58
N ALA A 73 -4.85 1.86 10.36
CA ALA A 73 -4.14 3.04 9.86
C ALA A 73 -2.92 2.68 9.02
N SER A 74 -2.21 1.60 9.36
CA SER A 74 -1.02 1.16 8.60
C SER A 74 -1.36 0.53 7.24
N VAL A 75 -2.60 0.13 7.00
CA VAL A 75 -3.05 -0.44 5.72
C VAL A 75 -3.90 0.56 4.92
N LEU A 76 -4.42 1.58 5.59
CA LEU A 76 -5.33 2.57 5.00
C LEU A 76 -4.81 3.23 3.72
N PRO A 77 -3.51 3.62 3.59
CA PRO A 77 -3.00 4.24 2.37
C PRO A 77 -3.23 3.42 1.11
N ASP A 78 -3.13 2.10 1.18
CA ASP A 78 -3.33 1.18 0.05
C ASP A 78 -4.77 1.14 -0.49
N LEU A 79 -5.74 1.74 0.20
CA LEU A 79 -7.10 1.89 -0.35
C LEU A 79 -7.13 2.80 -1.59
N ASP A 80 -6.08 3.58 -1.84
CA ASP A 80 -5.92 4.35 -3.08
C ASP A 80 -5.88 3.48 -4.36
N ILE A 81 -5.62 2.17 -4.22
CA ILE A 81 -5.74 1.18 -5.30
C ILE A 81 -7.17 1.18 -5.89
N VAL A 82 -8.18 1.51 -5.09
CA VAL A 82 -9.55 1.68 -5.58
C VAL A 82 -9.60 2.82 -6.61
N GLY A 83 -8.87 3.91 -6.39
CA GLY A 83 -8.76 5.02 -7.33
C GLY A 83 -8.20 4.58 -8.69
N LEU A 84 -7.18 3.70 -8.71
CA LEU A 84 -6.66 3.14 -9.96
C LEU A 84 -7.72 2.36 -10.76
N ARG A 85 -8.57 1.61 -10.05
CA ARG A 85 -9.68 0.87 -10.68
C ARG A 85 -10.78 1.79 -11.21
N LEU A 86 -10.90 2.98 -10.64
CA LEU A 86 -11.82 4.04 -11.07
C LEU A 86 -11.21 4.96 -12.15
N GLY A 87 -10.00 4.67 -12.62
CA GLY A 87 -9.35 5.42 -13.70
C GLY A 87 -8.44 6.56 -13.26
N VAL A 88 -8.16 6.71 -11.96
CA VAL A 88 -7.17 7.69 -11.48
C VAL A 88 -5.77 7.24 -11.94
N PRO A 89 -5.00 8.09 -12.64
CA PRO A 89 -3.67 7.70 -13.11
C PRO A 89 -2.72 7.40 -11.94
N TYR A 90 -1.93 6.34 -12.04
CA TYR A 90 -0.97 5.95 -11.00
C TYR A 90 -0.03 7.09 -10.59
N GLY A 91 0.47 7.84 -11.55
CA GLY A 91 1.47 8.90 -11.35
C GLY A 91 0.89 10.24 -10.93
N SER A 92 -0.44 10.37 -10.74
CA SER A 92 -1.03 11.60 -10.21
C SER A 92 -0.88 11.68 -8.69
N ASP A 93 -0.98 12.89 -8.13
CA ASP A 93 -0.91 13.13 -6.68
C ASP A 93 -1.98 12.34 -5.89
N PHE A 94 -3.13 12.08 -6.53
CA PHE A 94 -4.22 11.25 -5.98
C PHE A 94 -4.17 9.80 -6.47
N GLY A 95 -3.12 9.41 -7.20
CA GLY A 95 -2.86 8.05 -7.62
C GLY A 95 -2.20 7.22 -6.52
N HIS A 96 -1.90 5.96 -6.87
CA HIS A 96 -1.25 5.05 -5.91
C HIS A 96 0.15 5.54 -5.54
N ARG A 97 0.46 5.50 -4.24
CA ARG A 97 1.67 6.06 -3.61
C ARG A 97 1.77 7.59 -3.68
N GLY A 98 0.64 8.29 -3.95
CA GLY A 98 0.51 9.74 -3.89
C GLY A 98 0.22 10.24 -2.47
N PHE A 99 -0.70 11.21 -2.35
CA PHE A 99 -1.03 11.91 -1.11
C PHE A 99 -1.36 10.98 0.08
N SER A 100 -2.02 9.83 -0.17
CA SER A 100 -2.40 8.86 0.86
C SER A 100 -1.20 8.23 1.59
N HIS A 101 -0.02 8.25 0.97
CA HIS A 101 1.22 7.72 1.54
C HIS A 101 2.09 8.81 2.18
N SER A 102 1.59 10.06 2.27
CA SER A 102 2.33 11.20 2.80
C SER A 102 2.30 11.30 4.32
N LEU A 103 3.28 12.00 4.88
CA LEU A 103 3.30 12.35 6.31
C LEU A 103 2.10 13.22 6.72
N VAL A 104 1.60 14.07 5.82
CA VAL A 104 0.44 14.93 6.10
C VAL A 104 -0.82 14.08 6.19
N PHE A 105 -1.00 13.10 5.31
CA PHE A 105 -2.10 12.15 5.42
C PHE A 105 -2.02 11.35 6.73
N ALA A 106 -0.84 10.83 7.09
CA ALA A 106 -0.64 10.13 8.34
C ALA A 106 -0.97 10.99 9.57
N ALA A 107 -0.58 12.28 9.54
CA ALA A 107 -0.93 13.23 10.61
C ALA A 107 -2.44 13.49 10.68
N ALA A 108 -3.12 13.63 9.55
CA ALA A 108 -4.57 13.82 9.50
C ALA A 108 -5.32 12.61 10.10
N ILE A 109 -4.93 11.39 9.72
CA ILE A 109 -5.49 10.15 10.29
C ILE A 109 -5.21 10.06 11.81
N ALA A 110 -4.00 10.42 12.25
CA ALA A 110 -3.66 10.43 13.67
C ALA A 110 -4.48 11.46 14.46
N VAL A 111 -4.71 12.66 13.91
CA VAL A 111 -5.60 13.68 14.52
C VAL A 111 -7.01 13.14 14.67
N LEU A 112 -7.58 12.58 13.59
CA LEU A 112 -8.92 11.96 13.64
C LEU A 112 -9.00 10.84 14.68
N ALA A 113 -7.95 10.03 14.79
CA ALA A 113 -7.87 8.96 15.79
C ALA A 113 -7.91 9.50 17.23
N THR A 114 -7.41 10.71 17.50
CA THR A 114 -7.45 11.29 18.86
C THR A 114 -8.87 11.53 19.38
N LEU A 115 -9.86 11.64 18.49
CA LEU A 115 -11.26 11.79 18.88
C LEU A 115 -11.79 10.56 19.62
N GLY A 116 -11.22 9.39 19.36
CA GLY A 116 -11.55 8.13 20.03
C GLY A 116 -10.63 7.78 21.23
N ALA A 117 -9.68 8.64 21.61
CA ALA A 117 -8.64 8.32 22.59
C ALA A 117 -9.19 7.77 23.93
N ALA A 118 -10.29 8.34 24.43
CA ALA A 118 -10.95 7.88 25.65
C ALA A 118 -11.47 6.43 25.53
N ARG A 119 -12.00 6.05 24.38
CA ARG A 119 -12.49 4.66 24.11
C ARG A 119 -11.36 3.65 24.07
N TRP A 120 -10.17 4.10 23.75
CA TRP A 120 -8.98 3.23 23.65
C TRP A 120 -8.13 3.27 24.91
N HIS A 121 -8.62 3.94 26.01
CA HIS A 121 -7.91 4.07 27.27
C HIS A 121 -6.48 4.62 27.10
N ALA A 122 -6.32 5.62 26.24
CA ALA A 122 -5.04 6.24 25.94
C ALA A 122 -5.14 7.78 26.01
N SER A 123 -4.01 8.44 26.23
CA SER A 123 -3.94 9.89 26.12
C SER A 123 -4.05 10.31 24.64
N ARG A 124 -4.55 11.52 24.37
CA ARG A 124 -4.61 12.06 23.00
C ARG A 124 -3.24 12.08 22.34
N ALA A 125 -2.20 12.52 23.06
CA ALA A 125 -0.84 12.54 22.54
C ALA A 125 -0.30 11.14 22.25
N GLY A 126 -0.56 10.16 23.14
CA GLY A 126 -0.18 8.76 22.92
C GLY A 126 -0.89 8.14 21.72
N THR A 127 -2.19 8.42 21.56
CA THR A 127 -2.97 7.99 20.41
C THR A 127 -2.43 8.59 19.13
N PHE A 128 -2.20 9.92 19.11
CA PHE A 128 -1.63 10.60 17.94
C PHE A 128 -0.30 9.97 17.53
N MET A 129 0.66 9.88 18.44
CA MET A 129 1.99 9.35 18.12
C MET A 129 1.94 7.91 17.64
N PHE A 130 1.13 7.06 18.27
CA PHE A 130 1.00 5.65 17.90
C PHE A 130 0.41 5.50 16.49
N VAL A 131 -0.70 6.20 16.21
CA VAL A 131 -1.38 6.11 14.92
C VAL A 131 -0.58 6.80 13.81
N PHE A 132 0.04 7.96 14.11
CA PHE A 132 0.93 8.64 13.18
C PHE A 132 2.08 7.74 12.73
N LEU A 133 2.81 7.15 13.68
CA LEU A 133 3.93 6.25 13.35
C LEU A 133 3.45 5.01 12.60
N SER A 134 2.29 4.47 12.96
CA SER A 134 1.70 3.32 12.28
C SER A 134 1.35 3.63 10.82
N CYS A 135 0.72 4.78 10.55
CA CYS A 135 0.35 5.19 9.20
C CYS A 135 1.57 5.65 8.38
N ALA A 136 2.44 6.47 8.96
CA ALA A 136 3.65 6.96 8.29
C ALA A 136 4.62 5.84 7.92
N SER A 137 4.68 4.77 8.72
CA SER A 137 5.50 3.60 8.42
C SER A 137 5.11 2.92 7.10
N HIS A 138 3.85 3.05 6.66
CA HIS A 138 3.41 2.50 5.38
C HIS A 138 4.23 3.06 4.21
N GLY A 139 4.20 4.38 4.01
CA GLY A 139 4.97 5.02 2.95
C GLY A 139 6.48 4.81 3.10
N PHE A 140 6.99 4.74 4.34
CA PHE A 140 8.39 4.44 4.60
C PHE A 140 8.78 3.02 4.12
N LEU A 141 7.97 2.00 4.42
CA LEU A 141 8.21 0.62 3.93
C LEU A 141 8.11 0.53 2.42
N ASP A 142 7.18 1.28 1.83
CA ASP A 142 7.02 1.32 0.38
C ASP A 142 8.22 1.95 -0.34
N MET A 143 8.93 2.88 0.28
CA MET A 143 10.19 3.40 -0.26
C MET A 143 11.33 2.35 -0.27
N LEU A 144 11.22 1.25 0.50
CA LEU A 144 12.17 0.13 0.51
C LEU A 144 11.85 -0.94 -0.54
N THR A 145 10.76 -0.80 -1.30
CA THR A 145 10.34 -1.79 -2.29
C THR A 145 11.16 -1.71 -3.58
N THR A 146 11.31 -2.85 -4.27
CA THR A 146 12.11 -2.97 -5.49
C THR A 146 11.40 -2.45 -6.75
N ALA A 147 10.08 -2.26 -6.71
CA ALA A 147 9.30 -1.80 -7.85
C ALA A 147 8.32 -0.67 -7.48
N GLY A 148 7.61 -0.16 -8.49
CA GLY A 148 6.74 1.00 -8.36
C GLY A 148 7.44 2.28 -8.81
N TRP A 149 6.80 3.45 -8.54
CA TRP A 149 7.30 4.77 -8.98
C TRP A 149 7.80 5.64 -7.83
N GLY A 150 8.03 5.06 -6.65
CA GLY A 150 8.34 5.82 -5.43
C GLY A 150 7.09 6.36 -4.74
N VAL A 151 7.30 7.08 -3.66
CA VAL A 151 6.25 7.56 -2.73
C VAL A 151 6.32 9.07 -2.61
N GLU A 152 5.20 9.78 -2.71
CA GLU A 152 5.10 11.22 -2.45
C GLU A 152 5.05 11.52 -0.93
N TYR A 153 6.10 11.12 -0.24
CA TYR A 153 6.15 11.11 1.22
C TYR A 153 5.99 12.50 1.84
N PHE A 154 6.43 13.56 1.12
CA PHE A 154 6.38 14.94 1.58
C PHE A 154 5.27 15.77 0.92
N TRP A 155 4.28 15.13 0.27
CA TRP A 155 3.12 15.85 -0.24
C TRP A 155 2.40 16.61 0.91
N PRO A 156 1.88 17.83 0.71
CA PRO A 156 1.80 18.65 -0.51
C PRO A 156 3.03 19.56 -0.74
N PHE A 157 4.04 19.51 0.12
CA PHE A 157 5.22 20.39 0.02
C PHE A 157 6.15 19.98 -1.15
N SER A 158 6.10 18.72 -1.54
CA SER A 158 6.82 18.17 -2.68
C SER A 158 6.03 17.02 -3.30
N THR A 159 5.85 17.06 -4.63
CA THR A 159 5.27 15.99 -5.44
C THR A 159 6.35 15.03 -5.98
N HIS A 160 7.61 15.22 -5.55
CA HIS A 160 8.67 14.29 -5.89
C HIS A 160 8.42 12.93 -5.24
N ARG A 161 8.66 11.86 -6.02
CA ARG A 161 8.47 10.47 -5.57
C ARG A 161 9.79 9.89 -5.11
N TYR A 162 9.85 9.51 -3.86
CA TYR A 162 11.06 9.07 -3.19
C TYR A 162 11.16 7.55 -3.14
N PHE A 163 12.39 7.05 -3.28
CA PHE A 163 12.82 5.73 -2.86
C PHE A 163 13.97 5.86 -1.87
N LEU A 164 14.14 4.88 -1.01
CA LEU A 164 15.36 4.77 -0.22
C LEU A 164 16.50 4.20 -1.09
N PRO A 165 17.77 4.55 -0.78
CA PRO A 165 18.92 4.05 -1.53
C PRO A 165 19.03 2.52 -1.54
N VAL A 166 18.55 1.89 -0.46
CA VAL A 166 18.52 0.43 -0.30
C VAL A 166 17.08 -0.03 -0.48
N ARG A 167 16.86 -0.90 -1.45
CA ARG A 167 15.55 -1.47 -1.78
C ARG A 167 15.61 -2.98 -1.63
N VAL A 168 15.17 -3.49 -0.51
CA VAL A 168 15.32 -4.88 -0.06
C VAL A 168 14.01 -5.67 -0.01
N ILE A 169 12.86 -4.98 -0.13
CA ILE A 169 11.56 -5.62 -0.08
C ILE A 169 11.13 -5.93 -1.52
N ASP A 170 11.02 -7.21 -1.84
CA ASP A 170 10.50 -7.64 -3.12
C ASP A 170 9.03 -7.23 -3.27
N SER A 171 8.72 -6.67 -4.44
CA SER A 171 7.37 -6.18 -4.71
C SER A 171 6.47 -7.27 -5.25
N SER A 172 5.23 -7.30 -4.78
CA SER A 172 4.16 -8.15 -5.28
C SER A 172 3.43 -7.48 -6.44
N SER A 173 2.91 -8.29 -7.36
CA SER A 173 1.89 -7.84 -8.31
C SER A 173 0.57 -7.55 -7.58
N LEU A 174 -0.20 -6.56 -8.05
CA LEU A 174 -1.57 -6.29 -7.58
C LEU A 174 -2.55 -7.45 -7.85
N SER A 175 -2.16 -8.43 -8.62
CA SER A 175 -2.96 -9.63 -8.89
C SER A 175 -2.80 -10.65 -7.77
N ILE A 176 -3.86 -10.91 -7.02
CA ILE A 176 -3.92 -11.91 -5.95
C ILE A 176 -3.53 -13.30 -6.48
N ALA A 177 -4.02 -13.69 -7.66
CA ALA A 177 -3.69 -14.97 -8.27
C ALA A 177 -2.19 -15.09 -8.56
N ARG A 178 -1.58 -14.04 -9.12
CA ARG A 178 -0.15 -14.01 -9.42
C ARG A 178 0.72 -14.00 -8.14
N PHE A 179 0.24 -13.33 -7.08
CA PHE A 179 0.89 -13.38 -5.78
C PHE A 179 1.03 -14.83 -5.30
N PHE A 180 -0.06 -15.57 -5.23
CA PHE A 180 -0.02 -16.94 -4.72
C PHE A 180 0.69 -17.93 -5.63
N GLN A 181 0.70 -17.71 -6.95
CA GLN A 181 1.27 -18.66 -7.92
C GLN A 181 2.76 -18.41 -8.23
N VAL A 182 3.22 -17.17 -8.22
CA VAL A 182 4.54 -16.82 -8.79
C VAL A 182 5.44 -16.05 -7.82
N THR A 183 4.95 -15.03 -7.14
CA THR A 183 5.80 -14.07 -6.42
C THR A 183 5.73 -14.17 -4.91
N GLY A 184 4.66 -14.73 -4.35
CA GLY A 184 4.36 -14.65 -2.92
C GLY A 184 5.45 -15.21 -2.01
N GLY A 185 6.05 -16.34 -2.36
CA GLY A 185 7.13 -16.92 -1.55
C GLY A 185 8.35 -16.01 -1.44
N ARG A 186 8.79 -15.39 -2.54
CA ARG A 186 9.92 -14.45 -2.54
C ARG A 186 9.59 -13.17 -1.79
N VAL A 187 8.41 -12.62 -2.03
CA VAL A 187 7.93 -11.41 -1.35
C VAL A 187 7.87 -11.63 0.15
N LEU A 188 7.16 -12.67 0.60
CA LEU A 188 7.03 -13.00 2.02
C LEU A 188 8.40 -13.28 2.68
N HIS A 189 9.32 -13.94 1.98
CA HIS A 189 10.68 -14.18 2.49
C HIS A 189 11.44 -12.86 2.67
N SER A 190 11.40 -11.95 1.68
CA SER A 190 12.06 -10.64 1.79
C SER A 190 11.45 -9.79 2.91
N GLU A 191 10.13 -9.77 3.02
CA GLU A 191 9.41 -9.05 4.08
C GLU A 191 9.72 -9.61 5.47
N LEU A 192 9.73 -10.94 5.61
CA LEU A 192 10.08 -11.60 6.87
C LEU A 192 11.50 -11.20 7.31
N LEU A 193 12.46 -11.29 6.40
CA LEU A 193 13.86 -11.04 6.70
C LEU A 193 14.16 -9.56 6.99
N TRP A 194 13.60 -8.65 6.18
CA TRP A 194 13.96 -7.24 6.21
C TRP A 194 13.01 -6.36 7.02
N VAL A 195 11.80 -6.84 7.35
CA VAL A 195 10.82 -6.06 8.11
C VAL A 195 10.41 -6.77 9.40
N TRP A 196 9.86 -7.99 9.31
CA TRP A 196 9.32 -8.67 10.48
C TRP A 196 10.39 -8.98 11.52
N VAL A 197 11.49 -9.62 11.11
CA VAL A 197 12.58 -10.00 12.04
C VAL A 197 13.19 -8.77 12.69
N PRO A 198 13.63 -7.71 11.98
CA PRO A 198 14.20 -6.52 12.60
C PRO A 198 13.20 -5.79 13.53
N CYS A 199 11.96 -5.57 13.07
CA CYS A 199 10.95 -4.85 13.87
C CYS A 199 10.60 -5.59 15.17
N LEU A 200 10.36 -6.90 15.10
CA LEU A 200 10.01 -7.68 16.28
C LEU A 200 11.20 -7.84 17.22
N SER A 201 12.41 -8.08 16.69
CA SER A 201 13.63 -8.15 17.52
C SER A 201 13.86 -6.84 18.26
N ALA A 202 13.79 -5.70 17.58
CA ALA A 202 13.91 -4.39 18.21
C ALA A 202 12.83 -4.16 19.29
N ALA A 203 11.59 -4.56 19.01
CA ALA A 203 10.48 -4.43 19.95
C ALA A 203 10.71 -5.25 21.22
N PHE A 204 11.17 -6.49 21.10
CA PHE A 204 11.48 -7.35 22.27
C PHE A 204 12.68 -6.83 23.06
N ILE A 205 13.72 -6.35 22.39
CA ILE A 205 14.89 -5.74 23.04
C ILE A 205 14.46 -4.50 23.86
N VAL A 206 13.74 -3.57 23.23
CA VAL A 206 13.23 -2.37 23.92
C VAL A 206 12.36 -2.73 25.10
N ARG A 207 11.47 -3.72 24.95
CA ARG A 207 10.63 -4.21 26.05
C ARG A 207 11.44 -4.80 27.18
N ALA A 208 12.49 -5.59 26.89
CA ALA A 208 13.37 -6.19 27.90
C ALA A 208 14.13 -5.12 28.70
N ILE A 209 14.74 -4.14 28.00
CA ILE A 209 15.45 -3.01 28.63
C ILE A 209 14.50 -2.23 29.56
N ARG A 210 13.30 -1.91 29.09
CA ARG A 210 12.31 -1.16 29.90
C ARG A 210 11.84 -1.94 31.14
N LYS A 211 11.73 -3.27 31.03
CA LYS A 211 11.36 -4.11 32.18
C LYS A 211 12.50 -4.20 33.18
N SER A 212 13.76 -4.21 32.74
CA SER A 212 14.94 -4.17 33.62
C SER A 212 15.02 -2.85 34.38
N ASN A 213 14.80 -1.71 33.72
CA ASN A 213 14.87 -0.38 34.33
C ASN A 213 13.69 -0.05 35.29
N ALA A 214 12.64 -0.85 35.29
CA ALA A 214 11.47 -0.68 36.17
C ALA A 214 11.52 -1.54 37.43
N ARG A 215 12.57 -2.33 37.62
CA ARG A 215 12.88 -3.12 38.83
C ARG A 215 13.86 -2.39 39.71
#